data_daeff1929b8f57e53b4999c8a9f6df19
#
_entry.id   daeff1929b8f57e53b4999c8a9f6df19
#
_cell.length_a   1.000
_cell.length_b   1.000
_cell.length_c   1.000
_cell.angle_alpha   90.00
_cell.angle_beta   90.00
_cell.angle_gamma   90.00
#
_symmetry.space_group_name_H-M   'P 1'
#
loop_
_entity.id
_entity.type
_entity.pdbx_description
1 polymer ?
#
loop_
_entity_poly.entity_id
_entity_poly.type
_entity_poly.pdbx_seq_one_letter_code
_entity_poly.pdbx_strand_id
1 'polypeptide(L)'
;FSKDDMNIYLQTFGMTLDVQLGALSLGQRKKIFMSFAMATHTKLLLMDEPTNGLDIPGKRQFRDFIQQGISSERIFVISTHQVKDIESVLNHVLLIDRSEIVRNEELKAGTDLEAYFEAAMQGKEVHHD
;
A
#
# COMPACT_ATOMS: atom_id res chain seq x y z
N PHE A 1 0.18 9.70 -18.69
CA PHE A 1 -1.10 9.69 -17.96
C PHE A 1 -2.23 9.16 -18.85
N SER A 2 -3.01 8.27 -18.32
CA SER A 2 -4.16 7.69 -19.01
C SER A 2 -5.44 8.01 -18.25
N LYS A 3 -6.32 8.83 -18.87
CA LYS A 3 -7.62 9.15 -18.29
C LYS A 3 -8.53 7.93 -18.20
N ASP A 4 -8.45 7.02 -19.17
CA ASP A 4 -9.23 5.79 -19.17
C ASP A 4 -8.83 4.88 -18.01
N ASP A 5 -7.54 4.74 -17.78
CA ASP A 5 -7.04 3.95 -16.64
C ASP A 5 -7.40 4.60 -15.31
N MET A 6 -7.34 5.92 -15.22
CA MET A 6 -7.80 6.63 -14.02
C MET A 6 -9.26 6.33 -13.70
N ASN A 7 -10.12 6.30 -14.73
CA ASN A 7 -11.53 5.92 -14.55
C ASN A 7 -11.67 4.49 -14.02
N ILE A 8 -10.88 3.56 -14.54
CA ILE A 8 -10.89 2.17 -14.08
C ILE A 8 -10.50 2.08 -12.60
N TYR A 9 -9.43 2.76 -12.20
CA TYR A 9 -8.98 2.77 -10.81
C TYR A 9 -10.00 3.43 -9.87
N LEU A 10 -10.61 4.54 -10.30
CA LEU A 10 -11.66 5.19 -9.54
C LEU A 10 -12.87 4.27 -9.35
N GLN A 11 -13.27 3.54 -10.38
CA GLN A 11 -14.36 2.57 -10.28
C GLN A 11 -14.06 1.47 -9.25
N THR A 12 -12.81 1.03 -9.16
CA THR A 12 -12.38 0.08 -8.13
C THR A 12 -12.65 0.62 -6.73
N PHE A 13 -12.51 1.92 -6.53
CA PHE A 13 -12.83 2.60 -5.29
C PHE A 13 -14.29 3.05 -5.17
N GLY A 14 -15.14 2.70 -6.15
CA GLY A 14 -16.55 3.12 -6.16
C GLY A 14 -16.74 4.60 -6.44
N MET A 15 -15.83 5.24 -7.16
CA MET A 15 -15.84 6.68 -7.43
C MET A 15 -15.85 6.97 -8.93
N THR A 16 -16.20 8.22 -9.28
CA THR A 16 -16.17 8.75 -10.64
C THR A 16 -15.36 10.05 -10.69
N LEU A 17 -15.02 10.51 -11.90
CA LEU A 17 -14.31 11.78 -12.08
C LEU A 17 -15.16 13.03 -11.77
N ASP A 18 -16.47 12.88 -11.67
CA ASP A 18 -17.40 13.99 -11.39
C ASP A 18 -17.46 14.27 -9.89
N VAL A 19 -16.34 14.63 -9.27
CA VAL A 19 -16.26 14.94 -7.85
C VAL A 19 -15.59 16.28 -7.62
N GLN A 20 -16.08 17.00 -6.61
CA GLN A 20 -15.44 18.24 -6.14
C GLN A 20 -14.49 17.90 -5.00
N LEU A 21 -13.21 18.15 -5.18
CA LEU A 21 -12.17 17.79 -4.20
C LEU A 21 -12.42 18.42 -2.83
N GLY A 22 -12.96 19.64 -2.79
CA GLY A 22 -13.25 20.33 -1.54
C GLY A 22 -14.36 19.72 -0.69
N ALA A 23 -15.22 18.90 -1.30
CA ALA A 23 -16.36 18.25 -0.62
C ALA A 23 -16.07 16.80 -0.20
N LEU A 24 -14.85 16.31 -0.42
CA LEU A 24 -14.49 14.92 -0.19
C LEU A 24 -13.91 14.71 1.22
N SER A 25 -14.15 13.52 1.78
CA SER A 25 -13.46 13.05 2.97
C SER A 25 -11.97 12.82 2.69
N LEU A 26 -11.17 12.71 3.76
CA LEU A 26 -9.74 12.40 3.62
C LEU A 26 -9.53 11.08 2.86
N GLY A 27 -10.30 10.03 3.20
CA GLY A 27 -10.20 8.73 2.52
C GLY A 27 -10.54 8.82 1.04
N GLN A 28 -11.57 9.59 0.67
CA GLN A 28 -11.94 9.80 -0.73
C GLN A 28 -10.86 10.56 -1.50
N ARG A 29 -10.25 11.57 -0.90
CA ARG A 29 -9.11 12.29 -1.50
C ARG A 29 -7.93 11.37 -1.74
N LYS A 30 -7.61 10.50 -0.79
CA LYS A 30 -6.54 9.51 -0.96
C LYS A 30 -6.82 8.60 -2.15
N LYS A 31 -8.05 8.11 -2.29
CA LYS A 31 -8.46 7.24 -3.40
C LYS A 31 -8.25 7.93 -4.75
N ILE A 32 -8.59 9.21 -4.84
CA ILE A 32 -8.40 9.98 -6.08
C ILE A 32 -6.92 10.17 -6.38
N PHE A 33 -6.12 10.59 -5.40
CA PHE A 33 -4.69 10.80 -5.62
C PHE A 33 -3.96 9.51 -5.97
N MET A 34 -4.30 8.40 -5.34
CA MET A 34 -3.73 7.09 -5.68
C MET A 34 -4.12 6.68 -7.11
N SER A 35 -5.36 6.87 -7.50
CA SER A 35 -5.84 6.56 -8.85
C SER A 35 -5.12 7.41 -9.90
N PHE A 36 -4.93 8.70 -9.63
CA PHE A 36 -4.16 9.60 -10.50
C PHE A 36 -2.71 9.12 -10.63
N ALA A 37 -2.06 8.85 -9.52
CA ALA A 37 -0.66 8.41 -9.50
C ALA A 37 -0.48 7.09 -10.27
N MET A 38 -1.37 6.12 -10.09
CA MET A 38 -1.34 4.86 -10.81
C MET A 38 -1.51 5.08 -12.32
N ALA A 39 -2.38 6.00 -12.71
CA ALA A 39 -2.68 6.30 -14.10
C ALA A 39 -1.55 7.05 -14.83
N THR A 40 -0.54 7.54 -14.11
CA THR A 40 0.66 8.14 -14.72
C THR A 40 1.60 7.10 -15.32
N HIS A 41 1.42 5.82 -15.01
CA HIS A 41 2.24 4.71 -15.51
C HIS A 41 3.74 4.84 -15.18
N THR A 42 4.05 5.44 -14.03
CA THR A 42 5.44 5.48 -13.54
C THR A 42 5.94 4.09 -13.16
N LYS A 43 7.24 3.87 -13.32
CA LYS A 43 7.87 2.59 -12.98
C LYS A 43 7.99 2.38 -11.47
N LEU A 44 8.06 3.45 -10.72
CA LEU A 44 8.15 3.42 -9.25
C LEU A 44 7.01 4.24 -8.68
N LEU A 45 6.24 3.65 -7.79
CA LEU A 45 5.15 4.32 -7.08
C LEU A 45 5.39 4.19 -5.58
N LEU A 46 5.55 5.35 -4.93
CA LEU A 46 5.77 5.44 -3.49
C LEU A 46 4.48 5.85 -2.80
N MET A 47 4.08 5.11 -1.77
CA MET A 47 2.89 5.42 -0.99
C MET A 47 3.22 5.35 0.50
N ASP A 48 2.93 6.44 1.21
CA ASP A 48 3.13 6.52 2.65
C ASP A 48 1.79 6.40 3.37
N GLU A 49 1.66 5.35 4.20
CA GLU A 49 0.45 5.05 4.97
C GLU A 49 -0.83 5.11 4.12
N PRO A 50 -0.90 4.40 2.99
CA PRO A 50 -1.99 4.59 2.03
C PRO A 50 -3.36 4.12 2.55
N THR A 51 -3.40 3.19 3.50
CA THR A 51 -4.66 2.67 4.04
C THR A 51 -5.16 3.45 5.25
N ASN A 52 -4.36 4.37 5.78
CA ASN A 52 -4.75 5.19 6.92
C ASN A 52 -5.93 6.10 6.52
N GLY A 53 -6.98 6.08 7.34
CA GLY A 53 -8.20 6.84 7.06
C GLY A 53 -9.19 6.14 6.14
N LEU A 54 -8.90 4.94 5.65
CA LEU A 54 -9.85 4.12 4.90
C LEU A 54 -10.66 3.25 5.86
N ASP A 55 -11.95 3.08 5.55
CA ASP A 55 -12.81 2.12 6.22
C ASP A 55 -12.52 0.68 5.74
N ILE A 56 -13.21 -0.31 6.31
CA ILE A 56 -12.98 -1.72 5.94
C ILE A 56 -13.21 -1.97 4.45
N PRO A 57 -14.33 -1.50 3.83
CA PRO A 57 -14.48 -1.64 2.39
C PRO A 57 -13.40 -0.90 1.59
N GLY A 58 -12.96 0.28 2.05
CA GLY A 58 -11.90 1.05 1.40
C GLY A 58 -10.55 0.33 1.41
N LYS A 59 -10.22 -0.36 2.50
CA LYS A 59 -9.01 -1.17 2.58
C LYS A 59 -9.05 -2.36 1.61
N ARG A 60 -10.19 -3.00 1.45
CA ARG A 60 -10.37 -4.06 0.46
C ARG A 60 -10.21 -3.52 -0.95
N GLN A 61 -10.83 -2.38 -1.23
CA GLN A 61 -10.70 -1.70 -2.52
C GLN A 61 -9.26 -1.32 -2.82
N PHE A 62 -8.50 -0.89 -1.81
CA PHE A 62 -7.08 -0.59 -1.95
C PHE A 62 -6.29 -1.83 -2.39
N ARG A 63 -6.53 -2.99 -1.79
CA ARG A 63 -5.87 -4.22 -2.20
C ARG A 63 -6.19 -4.59 -3.64
N ASP A 64 -7.45 -4.47 -4.06
CA ASP A 64 -7.87 -4.70 -5.44
C ASP A 64 -7.18 -3.70 -6.40
N PHE A 65 -7.08 -2.45 -5.99
CA PHE A 65 -6.38 -1.39 -6.73
C PHE A 65 -4.90 -1.74 -6.95
N ILE A 66 -4.20 -2.19 -5.92
CA ILE A 66 -2.80 -2.61 -6.04
C ILE A 66 -2.68 -3.80 -6.99
N GLN A 67 -3.55 -4.80 -6.86
CA GLN A 67 -3.55 -5.96 -7.76
C GLN A 67 -3.72 -5.57 -9.22
N GLN A 68 -4.58 -4.61 -9.52
CA GLN A 68 -4.78 -4.11 -10.88
C GLN A 68 -3.55 -3.40 -11.43
N GLY A 69 -2.77 -2.74 -10.56
CA GLY A 69 -1.58 -1.99 -10.96
C GLY A 69 -0.31 -2.84 -11.05
N ILE A 70 -0.34 -4.08 -10.59
CA ILE A 70 0.85 -4.94 -10.63
C ILE A 70 1.24 -5.25 -12.08
N SER A 71 2.51 -5.02 -12.39
CA SER A 71 3.11 -5.41 -13.66
C SER A 71 4.61 -5.70 -13.44
N SER A 72 5.24 -6.37 -14.40
CA SER A 72 6.68 -6.66 -14.33
C SER A 72 7.55 -5.40 -14.44
N GLU A 73 6.97 -4.29 -14.88
CA GLU A 73 7.69 -3.03 -15.10
C GLU A 73 7.47 -2.00 -13.99
N ARG A 74 6.68 -2.34 -12.96
CA ARG A 74 6.34 -1.39 -11.90
C ARG A 74 6.71 -1.95 -10.53
N ILE A 75 7.31 -1.07 -9.73
CA ILE A 75 7.61 -1.35 -8.32
C ILE A 75 6.74 -0.45 -7.45
N PHE A 76 6.04 -1.07 -6.49
CA PHE A 76 5.36 -0.35 -5.42
C PHE A 76 6.21 -0.38 -4.16
N VAL A 77 6.40 0.77 -3.54
CA VAL A 77 6.98 0.86 -2.20
C VAL A 77 5.95 1.49 -1.29
N ILE A 78 5.51 0.73 -0.30
CA ILE A 78 4.46 1.14 0.63
C ILE A 78 5.06 1.19 2.03
N SER A 79 5.06 2.37 2.65
CA SER A 79 5.39 2.50 4.06
C SER A 79 4.11 2.43 4.90
N THR A 80 4.12 1.59 5.92
CA THR A 80 2.98 1.47 6.83
C THR A 80 3.38 0.76 8.12
N HIS A 81 2.65 1.03 9.18
CA HIS A 81 2.65 0.24 10.42
C HIS A 81 1.39 -0.62 10.55
N GLN A 82 0.45 -0.52 9.61
CA GLN A 82 -0.78 -1.30 9.56
C GLN A 82 -0.61 -2.50 8.63
N VAL A 83 0.26 -3.42 9.03
CA VAL A 83 0.76 -4.49 8.16
C VAL A 83 -0.34 -5.46 7.70
N LYS A 84 -1.36 -5.70 8.52
CA LYS A 84 -2.48 -6.57 8.13
C LYS A 84 -3.26 -6.07 6.93
N ASP A 85 -3.32 -4.75 6.76
CA ASP A 85 -4.09 -4.15 5.67
C ASP A 85 -3.52 -4.46 4.30
N ILE A 86 -2.22 -4.78 4.22
CA ILE A 86 -1.50 -4.93 2.96
C ILE A 86 -0.76 -6.26 2.81
N GLU A 87 -0.76 -7.14 3.81
CA GLU A 87 0.06 -8.37 3.77
C GLU A 87 -0.23 -9.26 2.57
N SER A 88 -1.47 -9.29 2.09
CA SER A 88 -1.86 -10.14 0.96
C SER A 88 -1.32 -9.67 -0.39
N VAL A 89 -0.85 -8.43 -0.49
CA VAL A 89 -0.35 -7.85 -1.74
C VAL A 89 1.17 -7.65 -1.75
N LEU A 90 1.85 -7.94 -0.65
CA LEU A 90 3.29 -7.78 -0.52
C LEU A 90 4.05 -9.03 -0.93
N ASN A 91 5.22 -8.84 -1.54
CA ASN A 91 6.17 -9.90 -1.84
C ASN A 91 7.56 -9.66 -1.25
N HIS A 92 7.80 -8.50 -0.65
CA HIS A 92 9.08 -8.14 -0.06
C HIS A 92 8.87 -7.20 1.12
N VAL A 93 9.71 -7.31 2.13
CA VAL A 93 9.65 -6.44 3.30
C VAL A 93 11.00 -5.83 3.61
N LEU A 94 10.96 -4.53 3.93
CA LEU A 94 12.05 -3.83 4.60
C LEU A 94 11.53 -3.43 5.98
N LEU A 95 12.13 -4.00 7.01
CA LEU A 95 11.79 -3.64 8.39
C LEU A 95 12.80 -2.63 8.90
N ILE A 96 12.31 -1.47 9.28
CA ILE A 96 13.14 -0.35 9.74
C ILE A 96 12.83 -0.08 11.21
N ASP A 97 13.87 -0.01 12.04
CA ASP A 97 13.75 0.36 13.43
C ASP A 97 14.95 1.25 13.81
N ARG A 98 14.70 2.36 14.48
CA ARG A 98 15.72 3.31 14.93
C ARG A 98 16.70 3.72 13.81
N SER A 99 16.15 4.02 12.63
CA SER A 99 16.90 4.43 11.44
C SER A 99 17.79 3.34 10.85
N GLU A 100 17.61 2.08 11.23
CA GLU A 100 18.36 0.94 10.72
C GLU A 100 17.44 -0.06 10.03
N ILE A 101 17.92 -0.69 8.96
CA ILE A 101 17.24 -1.81 8.32
C ILE A 101 17.50 -3.07 9.12
N VAL A 102 16.46 -3.60 9.76
CA VAL A 102 16.53 -4.80 10.60
C VAL A 102 16.34 -6.06 9.78
N ARG A 103 15.46 -6.00 8.76
CA ARG A 103 15.21 -7.10 7.83
C ARG A 103 15.02 -6.55 6.43
N ASN A 104 15.49 -7.32 5.46
CA ASN A 104 15.31 -7.06 4.02
C ASN A 104 15.18 -8.43 3.34
N GLU A 105 13.93 -8.88 3.17
CA GLU A 105 13.67 -10.26 2.77
C GLU A 105 12.46 -10.36 1.84
N GLU A 106 12.50 -11.37 0.97
CA GLU A 106 11.32 -11.79 0.24
C GLU A 106 10.33 -12.49 1.17
N LEU A 107 9.03 -12.26 0.95
CA LEU A 107 7.97 -12.88 1.72
C LEU A 107 7.42 -14.08 0.96
N LYS A 108 7.21 -15.17 1.67
CA LYS A 108 6.48 -16.33 1.14
C LYS A 108 4.98 -16.03 1.16
N ALA A 109 4.25 -16.56 0.17
CA ALA A 109 2.80 -16.44 0.13
C ALA A 109 2.18 -17.00 1.43
N GLY A 110 1.22 -16.27 1.99
CA GLY A 110 0.55 -16.66 3.23
C GLY A 110 1.31 -16.34 4.52
N THR A 111 2.41 -15.58 4.45
CA THR A 111 3.13 -15.14 5.64
C THR A 111 2.25 -14.23 6.51
N ASP A 112 2.15 -14.55 7.80
CA ASP A 112 1.56 -13.65 8.79
C ASP A 112 2.57 -12.54 9.11
N LEU A 113 2.33 -11.35 8.56
CA LEU A 113 3.28 -10.26 8.64
C LEU A 113 3.41 -9.68 10.06
N GLU A 114 2.34 -9.70 10.86
CA GLU A 114 2.42 -9.28 12.26
C GLU A 114 3.31 -10.22 13.09
N ALA A 115 3.13 -11.53 12.91
CA ALA A 115 3.98 -12.52 13.59
C ALA A 115 5.44 -12.42 13.13
N TYR A 116 5.66 -12.17 11.84
CA TYR A 116 7.00 -11.92 11.29
C TYR A 116 7.65 -10.70 11.94
N PHE A 117 6.90 -9.60 12.05
CA PHE A 117 7.37 -8.36 12.67
C PHE A 117 7.75 -8.58 14.14
N GLU A 118 6.87 -9.21 14.90
CA GLU A 118 7.11 -9.49 16.33
C GLU A 118 8.36 -10.36 16.52
N ALA A 119 8.50 -11.43 15.74
CA ALA A 119 9.66 -12.30 15.81
C ALA A 119 10.96 -11.58 15.47
N ALA A 120 10.95 -10.70 14.45
CA ALA A 120 12.11 -9.93 14.06
C ALA A 120 12.52 -8.91 15.13
N MET A 121 11.56 -8.28 15.79
CA MET A 121 11.83 -7.32 16.87
C MET A 121 12.33 -8.02 18.13
N GLN A 122 11.79 -9.16 18.49
CA GLN A 122 12.27 -9.97 19.62
C GLN A 122 13.71 -10.45 19.40
N GLY A 123 14.01 -10.92 18.20
CA GLY A 123 15.37 -11.31 17.83
C GLY A 123 16.38 -10.16 17.96
N LYS A 124 15.96 -8.94 17.62
CA LYS A 124 16.77 -7.74 17.79
C LYS A 124 17.02 -7.43 19.27
N GLU A 125 16.01 -7.53 20.12
CA GLU A 125 16.14 -7.31 21.57
C GLU A 125 17.12 -8.30 22.20
N VAL A 126 17.04 -9.57 21.82
CA VAL A 126 17.96 -10.62 22.31
C VAL A 126 19.40 -10.32 21.89
N HIS A 127 19.63 -9.76 20.72
CA HIS A 127 20.98 -9.43 20.24
C HIS A 127 21.58 -8.17 20.86
N HIS A 128 20.79 -7.35 21.53
CA HIS A 128 21.24 -6.13 22.20
C HIS A 128 21.53 -6.31 23.69
N ASP A 129 21.23 -7.47 24.24
CA ASP A 129 21.62 -7.83 25.61
C ASP A 129 23.11 -8.30 25.68
#